data_29eaf1a496390d1316424e2f1e80b2d3
#
_entry.id   29eaf1a496390d1316424e2f1e80b2d3
#
_cell.length_a   1.000
_cell.length_b   1.000
_cell.length_c   1.000
_cell.angle_alpha   90.00
_cell.angle_beta   90.00
_cell.angle_gamma   90.00
#
_symmetry.space_group_name_H-M   'P 1'
#
loop_
_entity.id
_entity.type
_entity.pdbx_description
1 polymer ?
#
loop_
_entity_poly.entity_id
_entity_poly.type
_entity_poly.pdbx_seq_one_letter_code
_entity_poly.pdbx_strand_id
1 'polypeptide(L)'
;FVPGALLKNEQTGKSPDITELVGSNHRIDDEKFYQLYERRLMPSLIHASQSSEKSGGALITIPGMGCGAFAGNFQGQLERKIDWVVEKILINHHDKLKGIKGVIFDPNQNPGDCPDSQRKIGNIDYIVKSGEFGTKNSQLKNPAEYGEQFKDTKLFSIVAWDHVSWPGNDFYIGSRETDDGVKAAATDICQTMTVHSGQYDA
;
A
#
# COMPACT_ATOMS: atom_id res chain seq x y z
N PHE A 1 5.14 -4.11 -4.25
CA PHE A 1 4.83 -2.72 -4.62
C PHE A 1 3.36 -2.62 -4.99
N VAL A 2 2.65 -1.68 -4.38
CA VAL A 2 1.21 -1.47 -4.62
C VAL A 2 0.95 0.02 -4.84
N PRO A 3 0.39 0.42 -5.99
CA PRO A 3 0.07 1.83 -6.22
C PRO A 3 -1.15 2.26 -5.40
N GLY A 4 -1.05 3.41 -4.75
CA GLY A 4 -2.20 4.09 -4.17
C GLY A 4 -3.11 4.70 -5.25
N ALA A 5 -4.29 5.20 -4.88
CA ALA A 5 -5.16 5.89 -5.81
C ALA A 5 -4.56 7.25 -6.21
N LEU A 6 -4.52 7.52 -7.52
CA LEU A 6 -4.09 8.81 -8.06
C LEU A 6 -5.31 9.70 -8.26
N LEU A 7 -5.59 10.56 -7.29
CA LEU A 7 -6.75 11.45 -7.27
C LEU A 7 -6.39 12.94 -7.50
N LYS A 8 -5.12 13.25 -7.65
CA LYS A 8 -4.65 14.59 -7.98
C LYS A 8 -5.08 14.95 -9.41
N ASN A 9 -5.85 16.01 -9.55
CA ASN A 9 -6.47 16.42 -10.83
C ASN A 9 -5.95 17.74 -11.38
N GLU A 10 -5.05 18.43 -10.69
CA GLU A 10 -4.86 19.86 -10.90
C GLU A 10 -4.01 20.23 -12.12
N GLN A 11 -3.19 19.33 -12.65
CA GLN A 11 -2.23 19.68 -13.69
C GLN A 11 -2.34 18.84 -14.98
N THR A 12 -3.14 17.79 -15.01
CA THR A 12 -2.95 16.75 -16.02
C THR A 12 -4.20 16.17 -16.62
N GLY A 13 -5.33 16.72 -16.33
CA GLY A 13 -6.58 16.08 -16.69
C GLY A 13 -6.92 14.92 -15.73
N LYS A 14 -7.97 14.20 -16.05
CA LYS A 14 -8.49 13.13 -15.19
C LYS A 14 -7.62 11.88 -15.31
N SER A 15 -7.01 11.46 -14.21
CA SER A 15 -6.38 10.13 -14.15
C SER A 15 -7.44 9.03 -14.30
N PRO A 16 -7.06 7.81 -14.71
CA PRO A 16 -7.97 6.67 -14.73
C PRO A 16 -8.66 6.43 -13.38
N ASP A 17 -7.93 6.59 -12.28
CA ASP A 17 -8.48 6.40 -10.93
C ASP A 17 -9.56 7.44 -10.61
N ILE A 18 -9.36 8.73 -10.97
CA ILE A 18 -10.41 9.75 -10.81
C ILE A 18 -11.65 9.38 -11.62
N THR A 19 -11.46 8.98 -12.87
CA THR A 19 -12.57 8.64 -13.76
C THR A 19 -13.35 7.45 -13.23
N GLU A 20 -12.66 6.49 -12.63
CA GLU A 20 -13.28 5.31 -12.03
C GLU A 20 -13.97 5.62 -10.71
N LEU A 21 -13.29 6.36 -9.82
CA LEU A 21 -13.67 6.48 -8.41
C LEU A 21 -14.56 7.67 -8.08
N VAL A 22 -14.45 8.76 -8.82
CA VAL A 22 -15.09 10.03 -8.45
C VAL A 22 -16.32 10.27 -9.31
N GLY A 23 -17.48 10.35 -8.67
CA GLY A 23 -18.74 10.63 -9.32
C GLY A 23 -18.89 12.12 -9.72
N SER A 24 -19.97 12.42 -10.44
CA SER A 24 -20.33 13.81 -10.85
C SER A 24 -20.60 14.75 -9.65
N ASN A 25 -20.86 14.18 -8.49
CA ASN A 25 -21.04 14.89 -7.22
C ASN A 25 -19.70 15.24 -6.52
N HIS A 26 -18.57 15.00 -7.18
CA HIS A 26 -17.22 15.19 -6.65
C HIS A 26 -16.92 14.39 -5.36
N ARG A 27 -17.57 13.24 -5.19
CA ARG A 27 -17.34 12.32 -4.07
C ARG A 27 -16.77 11.00 -4.56
N ILE A 28 -15.95 10.40 -3.72
CA ILE A 28 -15.45 9.05 -3.95
C ILE A 28 -16.60 8.06 -3.72
N ASP A 29 -16.80 7.19 -4.70
CA ASP A 29 -17.67 6.03 -4.59
C ASP A 29 -16.98 4.96 -3.74
N ASP A 30 -17.54 4.65 -2.59
CA ASP A 30 -16.94 3.75 -1.61
C ASP A 30 -16.77 2.31 -2.14
N GLU A 31 -17.74 1.81 -2.90
CA GLU A 31 -17.66 0.46 -3.46
C GLU A 31 -16.58 0.35 -4.54
N LYS A 32 -16.50 1.34 -5.42
CA LYS A 32 -15.44 1.39 -6.44
C LYS A 32 -14.06 1.57 -5.81
N PHE A 33 -13.98 2.35 -4.73
CA PHE A 33 -12.75 2.53 -3.98
C PHE A 33 -12.30 1.21 -3.32
N TYR A 34 -13.24 0.47 -2.74
CA TYR A 34 -13.00 -0.87 -2.24
C TYR A 34 -12.49 -1.80 -3.35
N GLN A 35 -13.18 -1.87 -4.50
CA GLN A 35 -12.81 -2.73 -5.62
C GLN A 35 -11.42 -2.38 -6.18
N LEU A 36 -11.06 -1.09 -6.24
CA LEU A 36 -9.73 -0.66 -6.65
C LEU A 36 -8.63 -1.24 -5.75
N TYR A 37 -8.77 -1.04 -4.44
CA TYR A 37 -7.77 -1.50 -3.50
C TYR A 37 -7.79 -3.03 -3.31
N GLU A 38 -8.95 -3.66 -3.39
CA GLU A 38 -9.05 -5.12 -3.39
C GLU A 38 -8.22 -5.73 -4.52
N ARG A 39 -8.41 -5.30 -5.77
CA ARG A 39 -7.64 -5.83 -6.89
C ARG A 39 -6.13 -5.49 -6.82
N ARG A 40 -5.76 -4.41 -6.13
CA ARG A 40 -4.35 -4.01 -5.96
C ARG A 40 -3.66 -4.75 -4.81
N LEU A 41 -4.35 -4.98 -3.70
CA LEU A 41 -3.78 -5.58 -2.49
C LEU A 41 -3.86 -7.11 -2.50
N MET A 42 -4.94 -7.69 -2.98
CA MET A 42 -5.17 -9.14 -2.90
C MET A 42 -4.04 -10.01 -3.44
N PRO A 43 -3.40 -9.69 -4.60
CA PRO A 43 -2.26 -10.49 -5.07
C PRO A 43 -1.11 -10.57 -4.07
N SER A 44 -0.80 -9.43 -3.41
CA SER A 44 0.26 -9.37 -2.41
C SER A 44 -0.12 -10.10 -1.11
N LEU A 45 -1.38 -9.96 -0.68
CA LEU A 45 -1.90 -10.65 0.51
C LEU A 45 -1.91 -12.17 0.31
N ILE A 46 -2.39 -12.65 -0.84
CA ILE A 46 -2.37 -14.09 -1.19
C ILE A 46 -0.94 -14.61 -1.24
N HIS A 47 -0.04 -13.88 -1.89
CA HIS A 47 1.37 -14.27 -1.95
C HIS A 47 1.99 -14.39 -0.54
N ALA A 48 1.77 -13.41 0.31
CA ALA A 48 2.28 -13.43 1.68
C ALA A 48 1.69 -14.60 2.48
N SER A 49 0.38 -14.84 2.37
CA SER A 49 -0.29 -15.95 3.02
C SER A 49 0.32 -17.29 2.61
N GLN A 50 0.40 -17.58 1.31
CA GLN A 50 0.92 -18.85 0.79
C GLN A 50 2.41 -19.05 1.08
N SER A 51 3.22 -17.99 0.96
CA SER A 51 4.66 -18.05 1.18
C SER A 51 5.05 -18.26 2.65
N SER A 52 4.10 -18.15 3.57
CA SER A 52 4.36 -18.19 5.02
C SER A 52 3.69 -19.33 5.73
N GLU A 53 2.89 -20.15 5.06
CA GLU A 53 2.16 -21.27 5.68
C GLU A 53 3.06 -22.23 6.48
N LYS A 54 4.30 -22.40 6.05
CA LYS A 54 5.28 -23.31 6.68
C LYS A 54 6.26 -22.59 7.61
N SER A 55 6.16 -21.27 7.78
CA SER A 55 7.14 -20.44 8.49
C SER A 55 6.54 -19.58 9.61
N GLY A 56 5.54 -20.06 10.32
CA GLY A 56 4.94 -19.33 11.44
C GLY A 56 3.88 -18.30 11.03
N GLY A 57 3.66 -18.10 9.74
CA GLY A 57 2.70 -17.16 9.18
C GLY A 57 3.32 -15.83 8.73
N ALA A 58 2.52 -14.97 8.14
CA ALA A 58 2.92 -13.65 7.67
C ALA A 58 2.49 -12.53 8.62
N LEU A 59 3.39 -11.57 8.82
CA LEU A 59 3.06 -10.22 9.29
C LEU A 59 3.19 -9.27 8.11
N ILE A 60 2.17 -8.45 7.86
CA ILE A 60 2.14 -7.53 6.72
C ILE A 60 2.07 -6.11 7.23
N THR A 61 2.92 -5.22 6.71
CA THR A 61 2.84 -3.79 6.97
C THR A 61 2.32 -3.06 5.73
N ILE A 62 1.34 -2.17 5.92
CA ILE A 62 0.66 -1.40 4.88
C ILE A 62 0.77 0.08 5.21
N PRO A 63 1.39 0.92 4.36
CA PRO A 63 1.42 2.36 4.55
C PRO A 63 0.15 3.04 4.01
N GLY A 64 -0.03 4.32 4.32
CA GLY A 64 -1.10 5.16 3.77
C GLY A 64 -0.92 5.45 2.27
N MET A 65 -1.18 4.44 1.44
CA MET A 65 -1.00 4.49 -0.01
C MET A 65 -1.94 5.49 -0.66
N GLY A 66 -1.41 6.50 -1.32
CA GLY A 66 -2.19 7.53 -2.00
C GLY A 66 -2.73 8.62 -1.07
N CYS A 67 -2.45 8.58 0.25
CA CYS A 67 -2.94 9.56 1.22
C CYS A 67 -2.21 10.92 1.14
N GLY A 68 -1.01 10.96 0.58
CA GLY A 68 -0.21 12.18 0.43
C GLY A 68 -0.60 13.02 -0.79
N ALA A 69 0.39 13.47 -1.55
CA ALA A 69 0.22 14.35 -2.69
C ALA A 69 -0.76 13.84 -3.76
N PHE A 70 -0.89 12.52 -3.91
CA PHE A 70 -1.82 11.92 -4.88
C PHE A 70 -3.28 11.95 -4.46
N ALA A 71 -3.58 12.23 -3.21
CA ALA A 71 -4.94 12.42 -2.73
C ALA A 71 -5.63 13.65 -3.36
N GLY A 72 -4.85 14.67 -3.78
CA GLY A 72 -5.40 15.92 -4.28
C GLY A 72 -6.41 16.52 -3.29
N ASN A 73 -7.60 16.85 -3.78
CA ASN A 73 -8.67 17.43 -2.95
C ASN A 73 -9.25 16.47 -1.87
N PHE A 74 -8.84 15.22 -1.86
CA PHE A 74 -9.27 14.22 -0.87
C PHE A 74 -8.22 13.97 0.22
N GLN A 75 -7.19 14.79 0.29
CA GLN A 75 -6.16 14.70 1.33
C GLN A 75 -6.80 14.81 2.73
N GLY A 76 -6.38 13.95 3.67
CA GLY A 76 -6.96 13.84 5.00
C GLY A 76 -8.25 13.02 5.10
N GLN A 77 -8.79 12.55 3.97
CA GLN A 77 -9.99 11.70 3.95
C GLN A 77 -9.70 10.23 3.62
N LEU A 78 -8.55 9.97 2.98
CA LEU A 78 -8.25 8.64 2.42
C LEU A 78 -7.78 7.66 3.49
N GLU A 79 -7.16 8.11 4.55
CA GLU A 79 -6.61 7.27 5.61
C GLU A 79 -7.69 6.39 6.22
N ARG A 80 -8.81 6.99 6.62
CA ARG A 80 -9.98 6.28 7.15
C ARG A 80 -10.66 5.38 6.12
N LYS A 81 -10.67 5.81 4.86
CA LYS A 81 -11.23 4.99 3.78
C LYS A 81 -10.36 3.75 3.51
N ILE A 82 -9.04 3.89 3.57
CA ILE A 82 -8.12 2.75 3.40
C ILE A 82 -8.21 1.79 4.60
N ASP A 83 -8.28 2.31 5.82
CA ASP A 83 -8.54 1.49 7.02
C ASP A 83 -9.79 0.61 6.82
N TRP A 84 -10.91 1.25 6.46
CA TRP A 84 -12.16 0.55 6.17
C TRP A 84 -12.01 -0.49 5.03
N VAL A 85 -11.31 -0.14 3.95
CA VAL A 85 -11.09 -1.06 2.82
C VAL A 85 -10.24 -2.25 3.25
N VAL A 86 -9.14 -2.03 3.95
CA VAL A 86 -8.27 -3.13 4.42
C VAL A 86 -9.06 -4.05 5.34
N GLU A 87 -9.81 -3.51 6.30
CA GLU A 87 -10.68 -4.29 7.16
C GLU A 87 -11.70 -5.12 6.35
N LYS A 88 -12.38 -4.51 5.39
CA LYS A 88 -13.37 -5.18 4.52
C LYS A 88 -12.73 -6.29 3.68
N ILE A 89 -11.53 -6.07 3.13
CA ILE A 89 -10.78 -7.10 2.42
C ILE A 89 -10.47 -8.29 3.34
N LEU A 90 -9.96 -8.02 4.53
CA LEU A 90 -9.63 -9.08 5.49
C LEU A 90 -10.88 -9.87 5.90
N ILE A 91 -12.01 -9.22 6.13
CA ILE A 91 -13.29 -9.87 6.46
C ILE A 91 -13.77 -10.75 5.30
N ASN A 92 -13.79 -10.21 4.09
CA ASN A 92 -14.34 -10.90 2.93
C ASN A 92 -13.48 -12.08 2.44
N HIS A 93 -12.18 -12.05 2.73
CA HIS A 93 -11.22 -13.01 2.18
C HIS A 93 -10.42 -13.79 3.24
N HIS A 94 -10.79 -13.71 4.53
CA HIS A 94 -10.03 -14.37 5.61
C HIS A 94 -9.77 -15.86 5.35
N ASP A 95 -10.69 -16.56 4.68
CA ASP A 95 -10.53 -17.96 4.33
C ASP A 95 -9.38 -18.24 3.35
N LYS A 96 -9.06 -17.26 2.50
CA LYS A 96 -7.95 -17.30 1.54
C LYS A 96 -6.63 -16.83 2.15
N LEU A 97 -6.70 -16.17 3.31
CA LEU A 97 -5.59 -15.48 3.95
C LEU A 97 -5.14 -16.18 5.25
N LYS A 98 -5.34 -17.49 5.36
CA LYS A 98 -5.07 -18.28 6.59
C LYS A 98 -3.62 -18.24 7.06
N GLY A 99 -2.67 -18.03 6.15
CA GLY A 99 -1.26 -17.87 6.46
C GLY A 99 -0.90 -16.51 7.06
N ILE A 100 -1.82 -15.52 7.05
CA ILE A 100 -1.58 -14.21 7.65
C ILE A 100 -1.92 -14.27 9.14
N LYS A 101 -1.00 -13.79 9.99
CA LYS A 101 -1.17 -13.66 11.44
C LYS A 101 -1.49 -12.24 11.86
N GLY A 102 -0.89 -11.26 11.16
CA GLY A 102 -1.11 -9.87 11.48
C GLY A 102 -1.02 -8.96 10.25
N VAL A 103 -1.76 -7.86 10.31
CA VAL A 103 -1.68 -6.75 9.37
C VAL A 103 -1.56 -5.47 10.18
N ILE A 104 -0.50 -4.71 9.93
CA ILE A 104 -0.25 -3.41 10.54
C ILE A 104 -0.50 -2.35 9.48
N PHE A 105 -1.50 -1.52 9.69
CA PHE A 105 -1.77 -0.37 8.83
C PHE A 105 -1.27 0.92 9.49
N ASP A 106 -0.42 1.65 8.80
CA ASP A 106 -0.01 2.99 9.23
C ASP A 106 -0.50 4.03 8.22
N PRO A 107 -1.49 4.85 8.57
CA PRO A 107 -2.03 5.90 7.71
C PRO A 107 -1.08 7.09 7.47
N ASN A 108 0.04 7.16 8.17
CA ASN A 108 1.21 8.02 7.95
C ASN A 108 1.12 9.52 8.32
N GLN A 109 0.01 10.22 8.40
CA GLN A 109 0.20 11.68 8.55
C GLN A 109 -0.75 12.45 9.47
N ASN A 110 -1.87 11.94 9.85
CA ASN A 110 -2.76 12.66 10.75
C ASN A 110 -3.42 11.71 11.75
N PRO A 111 -2.86 11.56 12.95
CA PRO A 111 -3.43 10.69 13.98
C PRO A 111 -4.91 10.97 14.31
N GLY A 112 -5.37 12.22 14.06
CA GLY A 112 -6.75 12.60 14.30
C GLY A 112 -7.78 12.00 13.35
N ASP A 113 -7.36 11.67 12.12
CA ASP A 113 -8.29 11.21 11.08
C ASP A 113 -8.44 9.68 11.05
N CYS A 114 -7.45 8.96 11.55
CA CYS A 114 -7.47 7.50 11.64
C CYS A 114 -6.83 7.07 12.97
N PRO A 115 -7.62 6.94 14.06
CA PRO A 115 -7.10 6.66 15.39
C PRO A 115 -6.54 5.25 15.49
N ASP A 116 -5.56 5.08 16.38
CA ASP A 116 -5.00 3.78 16.71
C ASP A 116 -6.09 2.81 17.15
N SER A 117 -6.04 1.60 16.62
CA SER A 117 -7.01 0.58 16.95
C SER A 117 -6.43 -0.83 16.75
N GLN A 118 -7.02 -1.80 17.44
CA GLN A 118 -6.70 -3.22 17.27
C GLN A 118 -7.99 -4.02 17.18
N ARG A 119 -8.08 -4.87 16.15
CA ARG A 119 -9.25 -5.70 15.88
C ARG A 119 -8.80 -7.13 15.56
N LYS A 120 -9.63 -8.12 15.88
CA LYS A 120 -9.40 -9.52 15.49
C LYS A 120 -10.35 -9.88 14.35
N ILE A 121 -9.82 -10.31 13.22
CA ILE A 121 -10.59 -10.72 12.04
C ILE A 121 -10.22 -12.18 11.75
N GLY A 122 -11.09 -13.09 12.15
CA GLY A 122 -10.74 -14.53 12.13
C GLY A 122 -9.49 -14.79 12.99
N ASN A 123 -8.43 -15.28 12.35
CA ASN A 123 -7.12 -15.50 12.99
C ASN A 123 -6.13 -14.34 12.81
N ILE A 124 -6.54 -13.27 12.13
CA ILE A 124 -5.68 -12.13 11.78
C ILE A 124 -5.81 -11.03 12.84
N ASP A 125 -4.71 -10.60 13.41
CA ASP A 125 -4.66 -9.38 14.22
C ASP A 125 -4.51 -8.18 13.27
N TYR A 126 -5.55 -7.33 13.19
CA TYR A 126 -5.51 -6.10 12.42
C TYR A 126 -5.26 -4.91 13.33
N ILE A 127 -4.15 -4.24 13.15
CA ILE A 127 -3.67 -3.15 14.00
C ILE A 127 -3.50 -1.90 13.14
N VAL A 128 -4.19 -0.83 13.52
CA VAL A 128 -3.96 0.52 12.98
C VAL A 128 -3.07 1.27 13.95
N LYS A 129 -1.97 1.82 13.46
CA LYS A 129 -1.02 2.55 14.27
C LYS A 129 -0.47 3.73 13.49
N SER A 130 -0.97 4.92 13.82
CA SER A 130 -0.65 6.14 13.08
C SER A 130 0.63 6.82 13.59
N GLY A 131 1.37 7.43 12.67
CA GLY A 131 2.46 8.35 12.99
C GLY A 131 3.83 7.73 13.23
N GLU A 132 3.98 6.42 13.09
CA GLU A 132 5.29 5.78 13.31
C GLU A 132 6.17 5.74 12.04
N PHE A 133 5.62 5.76 10.85
CA PHE A 133 6.39 5.59 9.61
C PHE A 133 7.23 6.79 9.20
N GLY A 134 6.91 7.99 9.69
CA GLY A 134 7.67 9.19 9.33
C GLY A 134 9.05 9.30 9.99
N THR A 135 9.34 8.54 11.02
CA THR A 135 10.50 8.81 11.89
C THR A 135 11.47 7.66 12.11
N LYS A 136 11.12 6.39 11.85
CA LYS A 136 11.94 5.25 12.27
C LYS A 136 11.87 3.97 11.42
N ASN A 137 11.62 4.02 10.12
CA ASN A 137 11.53 2.80 9.27
C ASN A 137 10.61 1.72 9.86
N SER A 138 9.48 2.12 10.40
CA SER A 138 8.59 1.24 11.16
C SER A 138 7.94 0.14 10.32
N GLN A 139 7.98 0.23 8.99
CA GLN A 139 7.53 -0.87 8.10
C GLN A 139 8.47 -2.08 8.08
N LEU A 140 9.73 -1.93 8.51
CA LEU A 140 10.78 -2.94 8.37
C LEU A 140 11.38 -3.35 9.72
N LYS A 141 10.65 -3.16 10.81
CA LYS A 141 11.07 -3.62 12.13
C LYS A 141 11.06 -5.17 12.20
N ASN A 142 11.80 -5.71 13.16
CA ASN A 142 11.67 -7.12 13.49
C ASN A 142 10.21 -7.42 13.89
N PRO A 143 9.60 -8.52 13.43
CA PRO A 143 8.21 -8.87 13.78
C PRO A 143 7.90 -8.81 15.28
N ALA A 144 8.82 -9.22 16.15
CA ALA A 144 8.65 -9.13 17.60
C ALA A 144 8.46 -7.70 18.14
N GLU A 145 8.94 -6.69 17.41
CA GLU A 145 8.76 -5.28 17.80
C GLU A 145 7.35 -4.75 17.55
N TYR A 146 6.55 -5.44 16.72
CA TYR A 146 5.13 -5.14 16.55
C TYR A 146 4.25 -5.85 17.59
N GLY A 147 4.80 -6.85 18.26
CA GLY A 147 4.15 -7.64 19.29
C GLY A 147 4.77 -9.04 19.41
N GLU A 148 4.92 -9.55 20.63
CA GLU A 148 5.55 -10.85 20.90
C GLU A 148 4.86 -12.00 20.15
N GLN A 149 3.55 -11.88 19.86
CA GLN A 149 2.80 -12.87 19.08
C GLN A 149 3.26 -13.00 17.63
N PHE A 150 4.02 -12.03 17.13
CA PHE A 150 4.52 -12.01 15.74
C PHE A 150 5.97 -12.46 15.60
N LYS A 151 6.68 -12.77 16.68
CA LYS A 151 8.13 -13.04 16.68
C LYS A 151 8.59 -14.08 15.67
N ASP A 152 7.76 -15.10 15.45
CA ASP A 152 8.08 -16.22 14.56
C ASP A 152 7.47 -16.04 13.16
N THR A 153 6.89 -14.87 12.85
CA THR A 153 6.29 -14.61 11.55
C THR A 153 7.32 -14.09 10.54
N LYS A 154 7.02 -14.27 9.26
CA LYS A 154 7.77 -13.65 8.17
C LYS A 154 7.17 -12.28 7.87
N LEU A 155 8.03 -11.24 7.87
CA LEU A 155 7.60 -9.88 7.53
C LEU A 155 7.46 -9.71 6.01
N PHE A 156 6.34 -9.12 5.61
CA PHE A 156 6.10 -8.58 4.26
C PHE A 156 5.73 -7.11 4.38
N SER A 157 6.43 -6.26 3.66
CA SER A 157 6.11 -4.83 3.65
C SER A 157 5.51 -4.45 2.30
N ILE A 158 4.33 -3.85 2.33
CA ILE A 158 3.75 -3.20 1.15
C ILE A 158 4.46 -1.87 0.95
N VAL A 159 5.11 -1.72 -0.20
CA VAL A 159 5.73 -0.47 -0.59
C VAL A 159 4.73 0.32 -1.42
N ALA A 160 4.38 1.51 -0.98
CA ALA A 160 3.57 2.44 -1.75
C ALA A 160 4.31 2.81 -3.04
N TRP A 161 3.66 2.58 -4.18
CA TRP A 161 4.24 2.85 -5.48
C TRP A 161 3.66 4.12 -6.07
N ASP A 162 4.49 4.89 -6.74
CA ASP A 162 4.09 6.06 -7.48
C ASP A 162 3.72 5.68 -8.92
N HIS A 163 2.48 5.92 -9.31
CA HIS A 163 2.00 5.67 -10.68
C HIS A 163 2.82 6.40 -11.76
N VAL A 164 3.26 7.61 -11.44
CA VAL A 164 3.98 8.44 -12.42
C VAL A 164 5.41 7.98 -12.65
N SER A 165 5.89 7.09 -11.81
CA SER A 165 7.21 6.47 -11.97
C SER A 165 7.24 5.40 -13.06
N TRP A 166 6.08 4.95 -13.56
CA TRP A 166 6.02 4.03 -14.68
C TRP A 166 6.33 4.75 -15.99
N PRO A 167 7.13 4.17 -16.88
CA PRO A 167 7.33 4.72 -18.22
C PRO A 167 5.98 4.98 -18.91
N GLY A 168 5.80 6.18 -19.43
CA GLY A 168 4.57 6.58 -20.12
C GLY A 168 3.48 7.17 -19.22
N ASN A 169 3.63 7.16 -17.90
CA ASN A 169 2.66 7.78 -16.99
C ASN A 169 2.86 9.28 -16.78
N ASP A 170 3.94 9.85 -17.30
CA ASP A 170 4.27 11.28 -17.19
C ASP A 170 3.16 12.20 -17.68
N PHE A 171 2.35 11.75 -18.64
CA PHE A 171 1.27 12.55 -19.18
C PHE A 171 0.12 12.78 -18.19
N TYR A 172 0.01 11.97 -17.13
CA TYR A 172 -1.03 12.15 -16.10
C TYR A 172 -0.77 13.33 -15.20
N ILE A 173 0.46 13.82 -15.14
CA ILE A 173 0.83 14.99 -14.35
C ILE A 173 1.41 16.13 -15.19
N GLY A 174 1.46 15.97 -16.51
CA GLY A 174 1.97 17.02 -17.44
C GLY A 174 3.45 17.36 -17.28
N SER A 175 4.14 16.70 -16.36
CA SER A 175 5.56 16.86 -16.12
C SER A 175 6.18 15.53 -15.70
N ARG A 176 7.48 15.38 -15.89
CA ARG A 176 8.24 14.22 -15.41
C ARG A 176 8.63 14.32 -13.93
N GLU A 177 7.71 14.71 -13.11
CA GLU A 177 7.87 14.66 -11.66
C GLU A 177 7.73 13.21 -11.18
N THR A 178 8.77 12.43 -11.40
CA THR A 178 8.84 11.07 -10.87
C THR A 178 9.49 11.08 -9.51
N ASP A 179 9.09 10.16 -8.66
CA ASP A 179 9.77 9.89 -7.40
C ASP A 179 11.23 9.50 -7.69
N ASP A 180 12.17 10.32 -7.24
CA ASP A 180 13.61 10.11 -7.44
C ASP A 180 14.08 8.79 -6.80
N GLY A 181 13.46 8.37 -5.71
CA GLY A 181 13.75 7.08 -5.08
C GLY A 181 13.37 5.90 -5.97
N VAL A 182 12.27 6.00 -6.67
CA VAL A 182 11.82 4.96 -7.61
C VAL A 182 12.71 4.92 -8.85
N LYS A 183 13.10 6.07 -9.37
CA LYS A 183 14.07 6.16 -10.47
C LYS A 183 15.41 5.55 -10.07
N ALA A 184 15.91 5.90 -8.90
CA ALA A 184 17.16 5.37 -8.39
C ALA A 184 17.09 3.84 -8.25
N ALA A 185 16.03 3.30 -7.65
CA ALA A 185 15.83 1.87 -7.51
C ALA A 185 15.72 1.15 -8.86
N ALA A 186 14.97 1.71 -9.82
CA ALA A 186 14.87 1.14 -11.17
C ALA A 186 16.22 1.14 -11.89
N THR A 187 16.98 2.22 -11.77
CA THR A 187 18.31 2.35 -12.35
C THR A 187 19.29 1.36 -11.72
N ASP A 188 19.26 1.21 -10.42
CA ASP A 188 20.10 0.26 -9.69
C ASP A 188 19.78 -1.18 -10.08
N ILE A 189 18.51 -1.53 -10.17
CA ILE A 189 18.08 -2.87 -10.64
C ILE A 189 18.58 -3.12 -12.06
N CYS A 190 18.41 -2.18 -12.99
CA CYS A 190 18.90 -2.31 -14.35
C CYS A 190 20.42 -2.47 -14.41
N GLN A 191 21.17 -1.66 -13.64
CA GLN A 191 22.61 -1.77 -13.53
C GLN A 191 23.04 -3.12 -12.95
N THR A 192 22.40 -3.57 -11.89
CA THR A 192 22.70 -4.85 -11.24
C THR A 192 22.45 -6.01 -12.20
N MET A 193 21.34 -5.99 -12.92
CA MET A 193 21.03 -7.02 -13.93
C MET A 193 22.07 -7.02 -15.06
N THR A 194 22.45 -5.86 -15.56
CA THR A 194 23.45 -5.73 -16.63
C THR A 194 24.81 -6.23 -16.17
N VAL A 195 25.25 -5.88 -14.97
CA VAL A 195 26.56 -6.28 -14.43
C VAL A 195 26.61 -7.77 -14.11
N HIS A 196 25.57 -8.34 -13.54
CA HIS A 196 25.57 -9.73 -13.10
C HIS A 196 25.22 -10.74 -14.20
N SER A 197 24.36 -10.39 -15.13
CA SER A 197 23.94 -11.33 -16.15
C SER A 197 24.80 -11.28 -17.42
N GLY A 198 25.43 -10.14 -17.70
CA GLY A 198 26.11 -9.91 -18.98
C GLY A 198 25.22 -10.09 -20.22
N GLN A 199 23.92 -10.26 -19.99
CA GLN A 199 22.94 -10.59 -21.02
C GLN A 199 21.91 -9.47 -21.24
N TYR A 200 21.97 -8.43 -20.44
CA TYR A 200 21.11 -7.26 -20.59
C TYR A 200 21.92 -6.16 -21.28
N ASP A 201 21.79 -6.11 -22.57
CA ASP A 201 22.16 -4.91 -23.34
C ASP A 201 21.02 -3.90 -23.17
N ALA A 202 21.29 -2.79 -22.53
CA ALA A 202 20.36 -1.70 -22.34
C ALA A 202 20.07 -0.99 -23.67
#